data_082ccb5c26e779e12249519d83d43aaf
#
_entry.id   082ccb5c26e779e12249519d83d43aaf
#
_cell.length_a   1.000
_cell.length_b   1.000
_cell.length_c   1.000
_cell.angle_alpha   90.00
_cell.angle_beta   90.00
_cell.angle_gamma   90.00
#
_symmetry.space_group_name_H-M   'P 1'
#
loop_
_entity.id
_entity.type
_entity.pdbx_description
1 polymer ?
#
loop_
_entity_poly.entity_id
_entity_poly.type
_entity_poly.pdbx_seq_one_letter_code
_entity_poly.pdbx_strand_id
1 'polypeptide(L)'
;MANKLVRGSLIIFIGNIIFRIGGYIYRFLMAILLGPTAYGILGITLPFQGIFQTLAAGGLPPAIAKYVAEYEAVDEHDMARQTIYTALKIMVFLGIFLGILMIFVVAPVLAYKYLGKPLALVPLQIVGLITPFSVIVGAFRGAFQGVYKMEYIVYTRAVEQLGMILCATAFVLIGFSTVGALWGTVIGYSLAAVSAIYIFKVYMPKYIPKPSENFTFTRRDELKLAGTLVKFSIPVIITA
;
A
#
# COMPACT_ATOMS: atom_id res chain seq x y z
N MET A 1 6.68 -27.06 9.26
CA MET A 1 6.04 -26.02 8.41
C MET A 1 4.62 -25.65 8.88
N ALA A 2 3.74 -26.60 9.19
CA ALA A 2 2.35 -26.34 9.61
C ALA A 2 2.21 -25.32 10.77
N ASN A 3 2.99 -25.46 11.85
CA ASN A 3 2.95 -24.54 12.99
C ASN A 3 3.32 -23.07 12.65
N LYS A 4 4.21 -22.84 11.68
CA LYS A 4 4.57 -21.47 11.25
C LYS A 4 3.44 -20.83 10.45
N LEU A 5 2.77 -21.60 9.60
CA LEU A 5 1.61 -21.14 8.81
C LEU A 5 0.42 -20.82 9.72
N VAL A 6 0.07 -21.69 10.65
CA VAL A 6 -1.02 -21.46 11.60
C VAL A 6 -0.75 -20.21 12.45
N ARG A 7 0.46 -20.09 13.00
CA ARG A 7 0.85 -18.90 13.77
C ARG A 7 0.79 -17.62 12.94
N GLY A 8 1.29 -17.65 11.71
CA GLY A 8 1.24 -16.49 10.79
C GLY A 8 -0.19 -16.08 10.46
N SER A 9 -1.07 -17.04 10.16
CA SER A 9 -2.48 -16.78 9.88
C SER A 9 -3.21 -16.19 11.09
N LEU A 10 -2.94 -16.68 12.29
CA LEU A 10 -3.50 -16.13 13.54
C LEU A 10 -3.04 -14.68 13.78
N ILE A 11 -1.77 -14.37 13.55
CA ILE A 11 -1.22 -13.01 13.69
C ILE A 11 -1.95 -12.06 12.73
N ILE A 12 -2.13 -12.45 11.47
CA ILE A 12 -2.87 -11.63 10.48
C ILE A 12 -4.34 -11.50 10.89
N PHE A 13 -4.98 -12.59 11.32
CA PHE A 13 -6.38 -12.57 11.71
C PHE A 13 -6.64 -11.61 12.88
N ILE A 14 -5.86 -11.72 13.95
CA ILE A 14 -5.95 -10.80 15.11
C ILE A 14 -5.63 -9.38 14.68
N GLY A 15 -4.57 -9.19 13.90
CA GLY A 15 -4.20 -7.89 13.33
C GLY A 15 -5.35 -7.26 12.53
N ASN A 16 -6.02 -8.03 11.66
CA ASN A 16 -7.14 -7.53 10.87
C ASN A 16 -8.33 -7.08 11.74
N ILE A 17 -8.61 -7.78 12.85
CA ILE A 17 -9.65 -7.36 13.80
C ILE A 17 -9.28 -6.02 14.43
N ILE A 18 -8.06 -5.88 14.95
CA ILE A 18 -7.56 -4.65 15.57
C ILE A 18 -7.61 -3.47 14.58
N PHE A 19 -7.14 -3.69 13.34
CA PHE A 19 -7.14 -2.65 12.31
C PHE A 19 -8.54 -2.27 11.84
N ARG A 20 -9.47 -3.22 11.83
CA ARG A 20 -10.87 -2.93 11.53
C ARG A 20 -11.50 -2.05 12.61
N ILE A 21 -11.24 -2.35 13.88
CA ILE A 21 -11.66 -1.51 15.02
C ILE A 21 -11.06 -0.11 14.89
N GLY A 22 -9.76 0.00 14.65
CA GLY A 22 -9.10 1.29 14.44
C GLY A 22 -9.65 2.08 13.24
N GLY A 23 -10.05 1.40 12.17
CA GLY A 23 -10.76 2.02 11.05
C GLY A 23 -12.12 2.58 11.43
N TYR A 24 -12.87 1.90 12.32
CA TYR A 24 -14.12 2.44 12.87
C TYR A 24 -13.86 3.65 13.77
N ILE A 25 -12.85 3.59 14.63
CA ILE A 25 -12.43 4.72 15.47
C ILE A 25 -12.10 5.94 14.60
N TYR A 26 -11.32 5.78 13.55
CA TYR A 26 -11.03 6.85 12.60
C TYR A 26 -12.29 7.47 12.00
N ARG A 27 -13.20 6.65 11.47
CA ARG A 27 -14.45 7.12 10.87
C ARG A 27 -15.33 7.85 11.87
N PHE A 28 -15.44 7.34 13.08
CA PHE A 28 -16.22 7.94 14.15
C PHE A 28 -15.64 9.31 14.56
N LEU A 29 -14.33 9.40 14.74
CA LEU A 29 -13.65 10.67 15.04
C LEU A 29 -13.86 11.69 13.92
N MET A 30 -13.66 11.28 12.66
CA MET A 30 -13.85 12.17 11.53
C MET A 30 -15.31 12.61 11.37
N ALA A 31 -16.28 11.74 11.64
CA ALA A 31 -17.70 12.10 11.58
C ALA A 31 -18.07 13.18 12.60
N ILE A 32 -17.53 13.09 13.82
CA ILE A 32 -17.78 14.09 14.89
C ILE A 32 -17.06 15.39 14.60
N LEU A 33 -15.78 15.32 14.23
CA LEU A 33 -14.92 16.51 14.11
C LEU A 33 -15.19 17.33 12.85
N LEU A 34 -15.55 16.68 11.75
CA LEU A 34 -15.76 17.35 10.46
C LEU A 34 -17.18 17.85 10.28
N GLY A 35 -18.16 17.24 10.94
CA GLY A 35 -19.58 17.50 10.67
C GLY A 35 -20.06 16.95 9.33
N PRO A 36 -21.36 17.09 9.00
CA PRO A 36 -21.99 16.35 7.88
C PRO A 36 -21.40 16.69 6.50
N THR A 37 -21.17 17.96 6.23
CA THR A 37 -20.72 18.42 4.90
C THR A 37 -19.31 17.98 4.58
N ALA A 38 -18.36 18.24 5.48
CA ALA A 38 -16.96 17.89 5.27
C ALA A 38 -16.75 16.38 5.35
N TYR A 39 -17.45 15.67 6.23
CA TYR A 39 -17.44 14.22 6.29
C TYR A 39 -18.04 13.59 5.02
N GLY A 40 -19.09 14.20 4.45
CA GLY A 40 -19.65 13.77 3.17
C GLY A 40 -18.64 13.86 2.01
N ILE A 41 -17.80 14.91 1.97
CA ILE A 41 -16.72 15.03 0.98
C ILE A 41 -15.66 13.94 1.21
N LEU A 42 -15.28 13.67 2.46
CA LEU A 42 -14.38 12.56 2.80
C LEU A 42 -14.95 11.22 2.32
N GLY A 43 -16.25 10.98 2.56
CA GLY A 43 -16.97 9.79 2.13
C GLY A 43 -16.96 9.58 0.61
N ILE A 44 -17.04 10.65 -0.17
CA ILE A 44 -16.92 10.59 -1.63
C ILE A 44 -15.47 10.26 -2.04
N THR A 45 -14.48 10.75 -1.33
CA THR A 45 -13.05 10.63 -1.70
C THR A 45 -12.49 9.22 -1.43
N LEU A 46 -12.92 8.57 -0.35
CA LEU A 46 -12.41 7.27 0.08
C LEU A 46 -12.58 6.14 -0.96
N PRO A 47 -13.71 5.99 -1.67
CA PRO A 47 -13.84 4.97 -2.72
C PRO A 47 -12.83 5.15 -3.85
N PHE A 48 -12.57 6.39 -4.28
CA PHE A 48 -11.55 6.67 -5.30
C PHE A 48 -10.15 6.33 -4.82
N GLN A 49 -9.84 6.60 -3.53
CA GLN A 49 -8.59 6.15 -2.93
C GLN A 49 -8.44 4.63 -3.03
N GLY A 50 -9.46 3.85 -2.68
CA GLY A 50 -9.45 2.40 -2.79
C GLY A 50 -9.23 1.91 -4.24
N ILE A 51 -9.96 2.49 -5.19
CA ILE A 51 -9.82 2.14 -6.62
C ILE A 51 -8.40 2.41 -7.12
N PHE A 52 -7.86 3.61 -6.86
CA PHE A 52 -6.52 3.98 -7.35
C PHE A 52 -5.42 3.14 -6.68
N GLN A 53 -5.55 2.82 -5.41
CA GLN A 53 -4.63 1.93 -4.72
C GLN A 53 -4.67 0.50 -5.30
N THR A 54 -5.87 -0.04 -5.56
CA THR A 54 -6.04 -1.37 -6.15
C THR A 54 -5.46 -1.42 -7.57
N LEU A 55 -5.76 -0.43 -8.41
CA LEU A 55 -5.21 -0.34 -9.76
C LEU A 55 -3.68 -0.19 -9.76
N ALA A 56 -3.15 0.66 -8.88
CA ALA A 56 -1.71 0.90 -8.79
C ALA A 56 -0.95 -0.29 -8.21
N ALA A 57 -1.55 -1.01 -7.26
CA ALA A 57 -0.99 -2.25 -6.75
C ALA A 57 -0.98 -3.36 -7.82
N GLY A 58 -1.96 -3.31 -8.75
CA GLY A 58 -1.98 -4.18 -9.91
C GLY A 58 -1.96 -5.69 -9.59
N GLY A 59 -2.45 -6.12 -8.43
CA GLY A 59 -2.37 -7.53 -8.00
C GLY A 59 -0.95 -8.05 -7.74
N LEU A 60 0.06 -7.17 -7.78
CA LEU A 60 1.47 -7.54 -7.59
C LEU A 60 1.84 -7.98 -6.16
N PRO A 61 1.27 -7.44 -5.06
CA PRO A 61 1.62 -7.91 -3.71
C PRO A 61 1.41 -9.42 -3.49
N PRO A 62 0.29 -10.04 -3.90
CA PRO A 62 0.15 -11.50 -3.89
C PRO A 62 1.14 -12.24 -4.81
N ALA A 63 1.48 -11.65 -5.97
CA ALA A 63 2.48 -12.22 -6.86
C ALA A 63 3.87 -12.22 -6.20
N ILE A 64 4.27 -11.12 -5.55
CA ILE A 64 5.50 -11.05 -4.77
C ILE A 64 5.51 -12.15 -3.70
N ALA A 65 4.43 -12.25 -2.91
CA ALA A 65 4.35 -13.23 -1.84
C ALA A 65 4.51 -14.67 -2.36
N LYS A 66 3.86 -15.01 -3.48
CA LYS A 66 3.95 -16.32 -4.11
C LYS A 66 5.37 -16.61 -4.59
N TYR A 67 5.90 -15.78 -5.48
CA TYR A 67 7.19 -16.06 -6.12
C TYR A 67 8.36 -15.96 -5.16
N VAL A 68 8.32 -15.06 -4.17
CA VAL A 68 9.33 -15.05 -3.11
C VAL A 68 9.30 -16.34 -2.31
N ALA A 69 8.11 -16.84 -1.94
CA ALA A 69 8.02 -18.11 -1.22
C ALA A 69 8.49 -19.31 -2.07
N GLU A 70 8.20 -19.32 -3.38
CA GLU A 70 8.67 -20.36 -4.31
C GLU A 70 10.20 -20.37 -4.43
N TYR A 71 10.83 -19.20 -4.65
CA TYR A 71 12.28 -19.09 -4.76
C TYR A 71 13.00 -19.41 -3.44
N GLU A 72 12.45 -18.96 -2.31
CA GLU A 72 12.99 -19.30 -0.98
C GLU A 72 12.90 -20.81 -0.69
N ALA A 73 11.90 -21.52 -1.20
CA ALA A 73 11.75 -22.96 -1.01
C ALA A 73 12.81 -23.78 -1.73
N VAL A 74 13.48 -23.20 -2.73
CA VAL A 74 14.55 -23.84 -3.52
C VAL A 74 15.91 -23.16 -3.32
N ASP A 75 16.04 -22.33 -2.27
CA ASP A 75 17.25 -21.59 -1.89
C ASP A 75 17.74 -20.60 -2.98
N GLU A 76 16.87 -20.19 -3.91
CA GLU A 76 17.14 -19.16 -4.93
C GLU A 76 16.92 -17.72 -4.40
N HIS A 77 17.66 -17.36 -3.37
CA HIS A 77 17.51 -16.06 -2.69
C HIS A 77 17.71 -14.84 -3.61
N ASP A 78 18.61 -14.96 -4.60
CA ASP A 78 18.87 -13.89 -5.57
C ASP A 78 17.63 -13.61 -6.43
N MET A 79 16.94 -14.65 -6.89
CA MET A 79 15.70 -14.52 -7.66
C MET A 79 14.54 -14.01 -6.79
N ALA A 80 14.44 -14.44 -5.53
CA ALA A 80 13.48 -13.90 -4.57
C ALA A 80 13.65 -12.38 -4.42
N ARG A 81 14.89 -11.92 -4.29
CA ARG A 81 15.22 -10.51 -4.17
C ARG A 81 14.91 -9.72 -5.43
N GLN A 82 15.26 -10.23 -6.61
CA GLN A 82 14.95 -9.60 -7.90
C GLN A 82 13.44 -9.50 -8.14
N THR A 83 12.68 -10.49 -7.70
CA THR A 83 11.21 -10.46 -7.76
C THR A 83 10.64 -9.26 -7.02
N ILE A 84 11.13 -8.99 -5.80
CA ILE A 84 10.69 -7.84 -5.00
C ILE A 84 11.05 -6.52 -5.70
N TYR A 85 12.29 -6.37 -6.16
CA TYR A 85 12.74 -5.13 -6.81
C TYR A 85 12.05 -4.88 -8.14
N THR A 86 11.86 -5.91 -8.97
CA THR A 86 11.16 -5.79 -10.26
C THR A 86 9.70 -5.40 -10.05
N ALA A 87 9.01 -6.07 -9.13
CA ALA A 87 7.63 -5.72 -8.80
C ALA A 87 7.52 -4.31 -8.20
N LEU A 88 8.45 -3.93 -7.30
CA LEU A 88 8.48 -2.58 -6.72
C LEU A 88 8.65 -1.50 -7.79
N LYS A 89 9.53 -1.70 -8.78
CA LYS A 89 9.69 -0.75 -9.90
C LYS A 89 8.39 -0.58 -10.68
N ILE A 90 7.72 -1.68 -11.02
CA ILE A 90 6.44 -1.65 -11.75
C ILE A 90 5.39 -0.91 -10.91
N MET A 91 5.24 -1.27 -9.65
CA MET A 91 4.25 -0.68 -8.75
C MET A 91 4.50 0.81 -8.52
N VAL A 92 5.74 1.22 -8.30
CA VAL A 92 6.09 2.64 -8.12
C VAL A 92 5.81 3.43 -9.40
N PHE A 93 6.17 2.89 -10.56
CA PHE A 93 5.84 3.52 -11.84
C PHE A 93 4.34 3.70 -12.02
N LEU A 94 3.56 2.64 -11.82
CA LEU A 94 2.09 2.70 -11.89
C LEU A 94 1.50 3.64 -10.83
N GLY A 95 2.03 3.60 -9.62
CA GLY A 95 1.59 4.47 -8.52
C GLY A 95 1.79 5.95 -8.81
N ILE A 96 2.95 6.32 -9.36
CA ILE A 96 3.25 7.70 -9.77
C ILE A 96 2.38 8.09 -10.97
N PHE A 97 2.30 7.24 -12.00
CA PHE A 97 1.49 7.51 -13.19
C PHE A 97 0.01 7.73 -12.85
N LEU A 98 -0.57 6.80 -12.09
CA LEU A 98 -1.97 6.91 -11.66
C LEU A 98 -2.17 8.05 -10.66
N GLY A 99 -1.19 8.34 -9.81
CA GLY A 99 -1.21 9.51 -8.94
C GLY A 99 -1.28 10.82 -9.71
N ILE A 100 -0.44 10.99 -10.73
CA ILE A 100 -0.45 12.14 -11.62
C ILE A 100 -1.77 12.22 -12.38
N LEU A 101 -2.25 11.10 -12.94
CA LEU A 101 -3.53 11.01 -13.61
C LEU A 101 -4.69 11.43 -12.69
N MET A 102 -4.66 10.98 -11.44
CA MET A 102 -5.66 11.38 -10.43
C MET A 102 -5.63 12.88 -10.17
N ILE A 103 -4.46 13.47 -9.95
CA ILE A 103 -4.31 14.89 -9.60
C ILE A 103 -4.77 15.82 -10.75
N PHE A 104 -4.32 15.54 -11.98
CA PHE A 104 -4.46 16.49 -13.09
C PHE A 104 -5.66 16.22 -14.00
N VAL A 105 -6.17 14.98 -14.03
CA VAL A 105 -7.26 14.61 -14.93
C VAL A 105 -8.51 14.19 -14.17
N VAL A 106 -8.39 13.15 -13.34
CA VAL A 106 -9.57 12.52 -12.75
C VAL A 106 -10.20 13.43 -11.68
N ALA A 107 -9.41 14.02 -10.79
CA ALA A 107 -9.93 14.88 -9.74
C ALA A 107 -10.67 16.13 -10.29
N PRO A 108 -10.12 16.89 -11.26
CA PRO A 108 -10.86 18.00 -11.86
C PRO A 108 -12.15 17.55 -12.57
N VAL A 109 -12.09 16.49 -13.35
CA VAL A 109 -13.27 15.96 -14.06
C VAL A 109 -14.36 15.53 -13.08
N LEU A 110 -13.99 14.82 -12.02
CA LEU A 110 -14.94 14.40 -10.98
C LEU A 110 -15.52 15.62 -10.24
N ALA A 111 -14.68 16.52 -9.76
CA ALA A 111 -15.11 17.66 -8.95
C ALA A 111 -16.05 18.60 -9.70
N TYR A 112 -15.71 18.95 -10.93
CA TYR A 112 -16.46 19.97 -11.69
C TYR A 112 -17.57 19.38 -12.56
N LYS A 113 -17.33 18.26 -13.27
CA LYS A 113 -18.26 17.74 -14.26
C LYS A 113 -19.27 16.73 -13.68
N TYR A 114 -18.83 15.81 -12.82
CA TYR A 114 -19.71 14.74 -12.32
C TYR A 114 -20.33 15.07 -10.97
N LEU A 115 -19.57 15.59 -10.02
CA LEU A 115 -20.05 15.86 -8.66
C LEU A 115 -20.67 17.27 -8.54
N GLY A 116 -20.27 18.22 -9.41
CA GLY A 116 -20.66 19.61 -9.28
C GLY A 116 -20.26 20.24 -7.94
N LYS A 117 -19.19 19.71 -7.31
CA LYS A 117 -18.70 20.13 -5.99
C LYS A 117 -17.22 20.54 -6.05
N PRO A 118 -16.91 21.80 -6.33
CA PRO A 118 -15.53 22.28 -6.41
C PRO A 118 -14.71 22.03 -5.14
N LEU A 119 -15.37 22.01 -3.96
CA LEU A 119 -14.74 21.71 -2.67
C LEU A 119 -14.14 20.28 -2.59
N ALA A 120 -14.57 19.37 -3.45
CA ALA A 120 -14.03 18.02 -3.51
C ALA A 120 -12.72 17.93 -4.32
N LEU A 121 -12.32 18.98 -5.05
CA LEU A 121 -11.14 18.96 -5.92
C LEU A 121 -9.86 18.64 -5.15
N VAL A 122 -9.52 19.46 -4.15
CA VAL A 122 -8.29 19.27 -3.36
C VAL A 122 -8.29 17.93 -2.62
N PRO A 123 -9.37 17.51 -1.93
CA PRO A 123 -9.50 16.16 -1.39
C PRO A 123 -9.21 15.04 -2.40
N LEU A 124 -9.77 15.10 -3.60
CA LEU A 124 -9.52 14.10 -4.65
C LEU A 124 -8.08 14.14 -5.17
N GLN A 125 -7.47 15.32 -5.27
CA GLN A 125 -6.06 15.45 -5.67
C GLN A 125 -5.11 14.81 -4.64
N ILE A 126 -5.41 14.92 -3.34
CA ILE A 126 -4.61 14.30 -2.29
C ILE A 126 -4.61 12.77 -2.40
N VAL A 127 -5.68 12.16 -2.91
CA VAL A 127 -5.70 10.71 -3.22
C VAL A 127 -4.56 10.32 -4.16
N GLY A 128 -4.27 11.16 -5.17
CA GLY A 128 -3.15 10.94 -6.07
C GLY A 128 -1.80 10.91 -5.34
N LEU A 129 -1.62 11.72 -4.28
CA LEU A 129 -0.40 11.71 -3.46
C LEU A 129 -0.29 10.47 -2.57
N ILE A 130 -1.41 9.92 -2.10
CA ILE A 130 -1.42 8.70 -1.28
C ILE A 130 -0.96 7.49 -2.09
N THR A 131 -1.34 7.42 -3.37
CA THR A 131 -1.19 6.24 -4.23
C THR A 131 0.26 5.70 -4.30
N PRO A 132 1.32 6.50 -4.57
CA PRO A 132 2.69 6.00 -4.63
C PRO A 132 3.18 5.39 -3.30
N PHE A 133 2.84 6.00 -2.18
CA PHE A 133 3.25 5.47 -0.87
C PHE A 133 2.54 4.15 -0.55
N SER A 134 1.27 4.05 -0.89
CA SER A 134 0.48 2.84 -0.66
C SER A 134 1.02 1.62 -1.41
N VAL A 135 1.49 1.80 -2.65
CA VAL A 135 2.05 0.70 -3.44
C VAL A 135 3.42 0.26 -2.92
N ILE A 136 4.25 1.19 -2.44
CA ILE A 136 5.53 0.87 -1.79
C ILE A 136 5.27 -0.04 -0.58
N VAL A 137 4.34 0.36 0.29
CA VAL A 137 3.95 -0.44 1.46
C VAL A 137 3.43 -1.81 1.03
N GLY A 138 2.57 -1.86 0.00
CA GLY A 138 2.02 -3.09 -0.56
C GLY A 138 3.08 -4.06 -1.05
N ALA A 139 4.09 -3.57 -1.78
CA ALA A 139 5.20 -4.39 -2.29
C ALA A 139 6.00 -5.03 -1.15
N PHE A 140 6.38 -4.26 -0.13
CA PHE A 140 7.12 -4.81 1.00
C PHE A 140 6.29 -5.75 1.86
N ARG A 141 4.99 -5.49 2.05
CA ARG A 141 4.09 -6.43 2.72
C ARG A 141 3.98 -7.75 1.96
N GLY A 142 3.94 -7.72 0.64
CA GLY A 142 4.03 -8.92 -0.21
C GLY A 142 5.34 -9.69 0.05
N ALA A 143 6.48 -9.00 0.14
CA ALA A 143 7.75 -9.61 0.45
C ALA A 143 7.78 -10.24 1.86
N PHE A 144 7.27 -9.54 2.88
CA PHE A 144 7.18 -10.07 4.25
C PHE A 144 6.28 -11.32 4.32
N GLN A 145 5.21 -11.32 3.54
CA GLN A 145 4.32 -12.48 3.42
C GLN A 145 5.03 -13.67 2.77
N GLY A 146 5.82 -13.44 1.72
CA GLY A 146 6.58 -14.46 1.02
C GLY A 146 7.58 -15.20 1.90
N VAL A 147 8.22 -14.51 2.85
CA VAL A 147 9.13 -15.11 3.85
C VAL A 147 8.45 -15.52 5.16
N TYR A 148 7.12 -15.56 5.19
CA TYR A 148 6.32 -15.93 6.37
C TYR A 148 6.57 -15.04 7.61
N LYS A 149 6.91 -13.76 7.40
CA LYS A 149 7.13 -12.77 8.47
C LYS A 149 5.94 -11.82 8.62
N MET A 150 4.82 -12.40 9.03
CA MET A 150 3.52 -11.72 9.16
C MET A 150 3.53 -10.61 10.22
N GLU A 151 4.41 -10.72 11.22
CA GLU A 151 4.61 -9.70 12.25
C GLU A 151 5.00 -8.33 11.67
N TYR A 152 5.78 -8.30 10.59
CA TYR A 152 6.18 -7.05 9.93
C TYR A 152 5.02 -6.39 9.18
N ILE A 153 4.07 -7.20 8.67
CA ILE A 153 2.84 -6.68 8.06
C ILE A 153 2.01 -5.97 9.13
N VAL A 154 1.81 -6.62 10.29
CA VAL A 154 1.05 -6.05 11.41
C VAL A 154 1.72 -4.78 11.92
N TYR A 155 3.05 -4.78 12.09
CA TYR A 155 3.80 -3.61 12.52
C TYR A 155 3.63 -2.42 11.56
N THR A 156 3.86 -2.63 10.26
CA THR A 156 3.72 -1.54 9.27
C THR A 156 2.29 -1.02 9.16
N ARG A 157 1.27 -1.89 9.35
CA ARG A 157 -0.15 -1.47 9.44
C ARG A 157 -0.44 -0.67 10.71
N ALA A 158 0.15 -1.05 11.84
CA ALA A 158 -0.01 -0.29 13.08
C ALA A 158 0.58 1.12 12.94
N VAL A 159 1.79 1.24 12.38
CA VAL A 159 2.43 2.54 12.09
C VAL A 159 1.56 3.39 11.16
N GLU A 160 1.05 2.80 10.06
CA GLU A 160 0.14 3.46 9.13
C GLU A 160 -1.10 4.00 9.84
N GLN A 161 -1.80 3.15 10.56
CA GLN A 161 -3.08 3.48 11.16
C GLN A 161 -2.95 4.48 12.31
N LEU A 162 -1.96 4.29 13.19
CA LEU A 162 -1.70 5.24 14.27
C LEU A 162 -1.27 6.60 13.72
N GLY A 163 -0.34 6.62 12.75
CA GLY A 163 0.07 7.85 12.09
C GLY A 163 -1.11 8.56 11.43
N MET A 164 -1.95 7.83 10.70
CA MET A 164 -3.15 8.37 10.07
C MET A 164 -4.13 8.96 11.09
N ILE A 165 -4.49 8.22 12.14
CA ILE A 165 -5.46 8.67 13.16
C ILE A 165 -4.95 9.91 13.87
N LEU A 166 -3.70 9.88 14.36
CA LEU A 166 -3.12 10.98 15.13
C LEU A 166 -2.98 12.24 14.28
N CYS A 167 -2.37 12.13 13.09
CA CYS A 167 -2.15 13.30 12.23
C CYS A 167 -3.46 13.84 11.66
N ALA A 168 -4.40 12.99 11.22
CA ALA A 168 -5.68 13.43 10.72
C ALA A 168 -6.47 14.17 11.80
N THR A 169 -6.53 13.63 13.02
CA THR A 169 -7.20 14.27 14.14
C THR A 169 -6.55 15.62 14.47
N ALA A 170 -5.22 15.69 14.55
CA ALA A 170 -4.51 16.93 14.81
C ALA A 170 -4.80 18.00 13.75
N PHE A 171 -4.71 17.65 12.46
CA PHE A 171 -4.97 18.60 11.38
C PHE A 171 -6.41 19.07 11.33
N VAL A 172 -7.37 18.19 11.59
CA VAL A 172 -8.79 18.58 11.64
C VAL A 172 -9.06 19.51 12.80
N LEU A 173 -8.48 19.27 13.97
CA LEU A 173 -8.60 20.16 15.14
C LEU A 173 -7.96 21.54 14.92
N ILE A 174 -6.90 21.63 14.12
CA ILE A 174 -6.28 22.92 13.73
C ILE A 174 -7.10 23.65 12.66
N GLY A 175 -8.15 23.03 12.10
CA GLY A 175 -9.07 23.67 11.16
C GLY A 175 -8.88 23.31 9.68
N PHE A 176 -8.01 22.34 9.34
CA PHE A 176 -7.80 21.90 7.94
C PHE A 176 -8.95 21.07 7.35
N SER A 177 -10.01 20.81 8.12
CA SER A 177 -11.22 20.12 7.65
C SER A 177 -10.91 18.78 6.92
N THR A 178 -11.63 18.46 5.83
CA THR A 178 -11.44 17.23 5.03
C THR A 178 -10.01 17.10 4.46
N VAL A 179 -9.41 18.21 4.09
CA VAL A 179 -8.02 18.24 3.59
C VAL A 179 -7.05 17.75 4.67
N GLY A 180 -7.26 18.16 5.92
CA GLY A 180 -6.46 17.71 7.07
C GLY A 180 -6.59 16.20 7.32
N ALA A 181 -7.80 15.65 7.22
CA ALA A 181 -8.03 14.22 7.34
C ALA A 181 -7.25 13.41 6.29
N LEU A 182 -7.22 13.89 5.04
CA LEU A 182 -6.49 13.24 3.95
C LEU A 182 -4.97 13.43 4.04
N TRP A 183 -4.49 14.58 4.48
CA TRP A 183 -3.06 14.76 4.79
C TRP A 183 -2.59 13.83 5.91
N GLY A 184 -3.42 13.60 6.93
CA GLY A 184 -3.15 12.57 7.93
C GLY A 184 -2.99 11.18 7.31
N THR A 185 -3.79 10.87 6.29
CA THR A 185 -3.68 9.62 5.53
C THR A 185 -2.37 9.56 4.73
N VAL A 186 -1.97 10.65 4.04
CA VAL A 186 -0.67 10.73 3.34
C VAL A 186 0.48 10.45 4.30
N ILE A 187 0.48 11.10 5.47
CA ILE A 187 1.52 10.91 6.49
C ILE A 187 1.51 9.48 7.01
N GLY A 188 0.34 8.90 7.29
CA GLY A 188 0.22 7.51 7.71
C GLY A 188 0.87 6.53 6.73
N TYR A 189 0.55 6.65 5.43
CA TYR A 189 1.18 5.83 4.40
C TYR A 189 2.67 6.11 4.21
N SER A 190 3.09 7.37 4.34
CA SER A 190 4.51 7.74 4.27
C SER A 190 5.32 7.12 5.41
N LEU A 191 4.81 7.19 6.64
CA LEU A 191 5.43 6.55 7.81
C LEU A 191 5.48 5.02 7.66
N ALA A 192 4.41 4.42 7.15
CA ALA A 192 4.37 2.99 6.85
C ALA A 192 5.40 2.61 5.77
N ALA A 193 5.55 3.41 4.71
CA ALA A 193 6.55 3.18 3.67
C ALA A 193 7.98 3.27 4.23
N VAL A 194 8.28 4.30 5.02
CA VAL A 194 9.58 4.43 5.69
C VAL A 194 9.84 3.24 6.61
N SER A 195 8.86 2.84 7.43
CA SER A 195 9.01 1.69 8.33
C SER A 195 9.19 0.37 7.56
N ALA A 196 8.47 0.18 6.45
CA ALA A 196 8.60 -1.01 5.60
C ALA A 196 9.98 -1.08 4.94
N ILE A 197 10.49 0.04 4.41
CA ILE A 197 11.85 0.15 3.84
C ILE A 197 12.91 -0.14 4.92
N TYR A 198 12.74 0.42 6.12
CA TYR A 198 13.65 0.19 7.24
C TYR A 198 13.71 -1.29 7.62
N ILE A 199 12.55 -1.93 7.81
CA ILE A 199 12.45 -3.35 8.11
C ILE A 199 13.10 -4.18 7.00
N PHE A 200 12.81 -3.85 5.74
CA PHE A 200 13.38 -4.56 4.60
C PHE A 200 14.91 -4.45 4.56
N LYS A 201 15.47 -3.28 4.80
CA LYS A 201 16.94 -3.08 4.78
C LYS A 201 17.66 -3.74 5.97
N VAL A 202 17.07 -3.70 7.16
CA VAL A 202 17.73 -4.12 8.41
C VAL A 202 17.47 -5.58 8.74
N TYR A 203 16.25 -6.04 8.60
CA TYR A 203 15.85 -7.38 9.08
C TYR A 203 15.74 -8.42 7.96
N MET A 204 15.41 -7.99 6.73
CA MET A 204 15.24 -8.93 5.61
C MET A 204 16.52 -9.59 5.10
N PRO A 205 17.73 -9.00 5.18
CA PRO A 205 18.95 -9.71 4.79
C PRO A 205 19.21 -11.01 5.55
N LYS A 206 18.57 -11.21 6.69
CA LYS A 206 18.61 -12.47 7.45
C LYS A 206 17.80 -13.59 6.77
N TYR A 207 16.80 -13.26 5.97
CA TYR A 207 15.90 -14.20 5.30
C TYR A 207 16.16 -14.25 3.80
N ILE A 208 16.39 -13.12 3.18
CA ILE A 208 16.78 -12.96 1.78
C ILE A 208 18.14 -12.29 1.76
N PRO A 209 19.26 -13.03 1.70
CA PRO A 209 20.62 -12.50 1.68
C PRO A 209 20.83 -11.49 0.54
N LYS A 210 21.91 -10.72 0.62
CA LYS A 210 22.34 -9.89 -0.52
C LYS A 210 22.71 -10.79 -1.69
N PRO A 211 22.57 -10.30 -2.95
CA PRO A 211 22.95 -11.09 -4.13
C PRO A 211 24.37 -11.59 -4.03
N SER A 212 24.61 -12.82 -4.52
CA SER A 212 25.95 -13.39 -4.62
C SER A 212 26.80 -12.55 -5.60
N GLU A 213 28.10 -12.46 -5.38
CA GLU A 213 29.02 -11.68 -6.25
C GLU A 213 29.01 -12.16 -7.70
N ASN A 214 28.68 -13.43 -7.94
CA ASN A 214 28.61 -14.03 -9.27
C ASN A 214 27.23 -13.99 -9.91
N PHE A 215 26.23 -13.39 -9.26
CA PHE A 215 24.86 -13.33 -9.79
C PHE A 215 24.75 -12.26 -10.87
N THR A 216 24.49 -12.70 -12.10
CA THR A 216 24.26 -11.81 -13.24
C THR A 216 22.78 -11.79 -13.60
N PHE A 217 22.16 -10.60 -13.53
CA PHE A 217 20.75 -10.41 -13.87
C PHE A 217 20.66 -9.35 -14.98
N THR A 218 20.32 -9.81 -16.18
CA THR A 218 20.26 -8.94 -17.37
C THR A 218 18.93 -8.23 -17.48
N ARG A 219 18.85 -7.15 -18.29
CA ARG A 219 17.57 -6.49 -18.61
C ARG A 219 16.57 -7.44 -19.25
N ARG A 220 17.05 -8.44 -20.00
CA ARG A 220 16.16 -9.45 -20.64
C ARG A 220 15.50 -10.34 -19.57
N ASP A 221 16.25 -10.69 -18.53
CA ASP A 221 15.73 -11.52 -17.43
C ASP A 221 14.74 -10.70 -16.58
N GLU A 222 15.02 -9.41 -16.36
CA GLU A 222 14.10 -8.51 -15.67
C GLU A 222 12.77 -8.38 -16.43
N LEU A 223 12.80 -8.23 -17.76
CA LEU A 223 11.59 -8.17 -18.59
C LEU A 223 10.79 -9.48 -18.59
N LYS A 224 11.47 -10.63 -18.61
CA LYS A 224 10.81 -11.93 -18.49
C LYS A 224 10.13 -12.08 -17.12
N LEU A 225 10.84 -11.72 -16.06
CA LEU A 225 10.30 -11.75 -14.69
C LEU A 225 9.13 -10.80 -14.54
N ALA A 226 9.24 -9.57 -15.05
CA ALA A 226 8.15 -8.60 -15.08
C ALA A 226 6.92 -9.15 -15.81
N GLY A 227 7.11 -9.77 -16.98
CA GLY A 227 6.04 -10.41 -17.73
C GLY A 227 5.34 -11.53 -16.96
N THR A 228 6.11 -12.35 -16.24
CA THR A 228 5.58 -13.42 -15.37
C THR A 228 4.74 -12.86 -14.22
N LEU A 229 5.26 -11.82 -13.54
CA LEU A 229 4.56 -11.15 -12.44
C LEU A 229 3.25 -10.50 -12.91
N VAL A 230 3.28 -9.77 -14.01
CA VAL A 230 2.09 -9.14 -14.59
C VAL A 230 1.07 -10.18 -15.04
N LYS A 231 1.49 -11.25 -15.71
CA LYS A 231 0.60 -12.32 -16.13
C LYS A 231 -0.13 -12.98 -14.94
N PHE A 232 0.56 -13.19 -13.84
CA PHE A 232 -0.05 -13.71 -12.61
C PHE A 232 -1.01 -12.69 -11.97
N SER A 233 -0.69 -11.41 -12.07
CA SER A 233 -1.43 -10.34 -11.41
C SER A 233 -2.78 -10.01 -12.07
N ILE A 234 -2.93 -10.23 -13.39
CA ILE A 234 -4.16 -9.92 -14.13
C ILE A 234 -5.40 -10.62 -13.54
N PRO A 235 -5.41 -11.95 -13.32
CA PRO A 235 -6.54 -12.62 -12.68
C PRO A 235 -6.83 -12.10 -11.27
N VAL A 236 -5.77 -11.75 -10.53
CA VAL A 236 -5.90 -11.24 -9.14
C VAL A 236 -6.60 -9.90 -9.10
N ILE A 237 -6.32 -9.00 -10.07
CA ILE A 237 -7.00 -7.70 -10.17
C ILE A 237 -8.50 -7.89 -10.44
N ILE A 238 -8.87 -8.85 -11.30
CA ILE A 238 -10.27 -9.08 -11.69
C ILE A 238 -11.09 -9.62 -10.51
N THR A 239 -10.45 -10.32 -9.57
CA THR A 239 -11.10 -10.93 -8.39
C THR A 239 -11.03 -10.07 -7.13
N ALA A 240 -10.34 -8.93 -7.15
CA ALA A 240 -10.17 -8.01 -6.03
C ALA A 240 -11.28 -6.96 -5.97
#